data_c88657ccb318a9387492c3df83ca17b2
#
_entry.id   c88657ccb318a9387492c3df83ca17b2
#
_cell.length_a   1.000
_cell.length_b   1.000
_cell.length_c   1.000
_cell.angle_alpha   90.00
_cell.angle_beta   90.00
_cell.angle_gamma   90.00
#
_symmetry.space_group_name_H-M   'P 1'
#
loop_
_entity.id
_entity.type
_entity.pdbx_description
1 polymer ?
#
loop_
_entity_poly.entity_id
_entity_poly.type
_entity_poly.pdbx_seq_one_letter_code
_entity_poly.pdbx_strand_id
1 'polypeptide(L)'
;MSYYFAMEIFDLRVTVEEIGGRSVCGLNPGDYFEVTNSAELHIPDGKHFCMYAIASILPLLPAKQRKMAEDDWLEQDSLVACPDPEEKLIMRIERIRTVKLNAENLT
;
A
#
# COMPACT_ATOMS: atom_id res chain seq x y z
N MET A 1 29.54 17.11 13.28
CA MET A 1 28.82 17.29 12.03
C MET A 1 27.69 16.31 11.93
N SER A 2 26.56 16.83 11.64
CA SER A 2 25.37 16.01 11.50
C SER A 2 25.20 15.64 10.04
N TYR A 3 25.06 14.36 9.78
CA TYR A 3 24.76 13.88 8.46
C TYR A 3 23.27 13.56 8.40
N TYR A 4 22.54 14.42 7.76
CA TYR A 4 21.14 14.16 7.54
C TYR A 4 21.01 13.53 6.17
N PHE A 5 20.87 12.24 6.15
CA PHE A 5 20.53 11.55 4.92
C PHE A 5 19.03 11.57 4.80
N ALA A 6 18.53 12.45 3.97
CA ALA A 6 17.14 12.43 3.60
C ALA A 6 16.89 11.14 2.82
N MET A 7 16.02 10.29 3.35
CA MET A 7 15.55 9.13 2.62
C MET A 7 14.49 9.60 1.62
N GLU A 8 14.58 9.13 0.40
CA GLU A 8 13.47 9.25 -0.53
C GLU A 8 12.68 7.96 -0.51
N ILE A 9 11.42 8.07 -0.17
CA ILE A 9 10.48 6.95 -0.23
C ILE A 9 9.21 7.40 -0.93
N PHE A 10 8.41 6.42 -1.31
CA PHE A 10 7.14 6.69 -1.98
C PHE A 10 5.99 6.60 -0.99
N ASP A 11 5.07 7.56 -1.08
CA ASP A 11 3.75 7.38 -0.53
C ASP A 11 2.97 6.42 -1.44
N LEU A 12 2.17 5.57 -0.84
CA LEU A 12 1.48 4.51 -1.55
C LEU A 12 -0.03 4.68 -1.44
N ARG A 13 -0.73 4.24 -2.48
CA ARG A 13 -2.16 4.00 -2.43
C ARG A 13 -2.43 2.55 -2.79
N VAL A 14 -3.24 1.89 -1.98
CA VAL A 14 -3.70 0.54 -2.24
C VAL A 14 -5.18 0.62 -2.59
N THR A 15 -5.52 0.26 -3.80
CA THR A 15 -6.87 0.39 -4.33
C THR A 15 -7.46 -0.99 -4.63
N VAL A 16 -8.73 -1.17 -4.30
CA VAL A 16 -9.47 -2.37 -4.72
C VAL A 16 -9.66 -2.30 -6.23
N GLU A 17 -9.01 -3.20 -6.95
CA GLU A 17 -9.06 -3.26 -8.41
C GLU A 17 -10.32 -3.97 -8.88
N GLU A 18 -10.58 -5.15 -8.30
CA GLU A 18 -11.78 -5.92 -8.63
C GLU A 18 -12.15 -6.86 -7.49
N ILE A 19 -13.40 -7.26 -7.47
CA ILE A 19 -13.94 -8.29 -6.59
C ILE A 19 -14.60 -9.31 -7.50
N GLY A 20 -13.94 -10.49 -7.64
CA GLY A 20 -14.43 -11.54 -8.55
C GLY A 20 -15.50 -12.40 -7.96
N GLY A 21 -15.70 -12.33 -6.63
CA GLY A 21 -16.70 -13.07 -5.92
C GLY A 21 -17.66 -12.17 -5.17
N ARG A 22 -18.02 -12.58 -3.93
CA ARG A 22 -18.91 -11.80 -3.07
C ARG A 22 -18.09 -10.89 -2.17
N SER A 23 -18.48 -9.60 -2.10
CA SER A 23 -17.83 -8.67 -1.19
C SER A 23 -18.19 -9.00 0.25
N VAL A 24 -17.29 -9.66 0.95
CA VAL A 24 -17.53 -10.11 2.32
C VAL A 24 -17.41 -8.95 3.30
N CYS A 25 -16.48 -8.03 3.07
CA CYS A 25 -16.21 -6.90 3.96
C CYS A 25 -16.91 -5.61 3.53
N GLY A 26 -17.76 -5.66 2.51
CA GLY A 26 -18.45 -4.47 2.03
C GLY A 26 -17.59 -3.50 1.24
N LEU A 27 -16.42 -3.94 0.76
CA LEU A 27 -15.59 -3.11 -0.10
C LEU A 27 -16.12 -3.12 -1.52
N ASN A 28 -15.83 -2.06 -2.25
CA ASN A 28 -16.19 -1.92 -3.66
C ASN A 28 -14.94 -1.57 -4.47
N PRO A 29 -14.91 -1.93 -5.76
CA PRO A 29 -13.83 -1.45 -6.63
C PRO A 29 -13.70 0.06 -6.53
N GLY A 30 -12.47 0.53 -6.40
CA GLY A 30 -12.17 1.94 -6.20
C GLY A 30 -11.97 2.34 -4.74
N ASP A 31 -12.41 1.54 -3.79
CA ASP A 31 -12.09 1.78 -2.38
C ASP A 31 -10.59 1.66 -2.17
N TYR A 32 -10.03 2.50 -1.29
CA TYR A 32 -8.59 2.53 -1.12
C TYR A 32 -8.20 2.94 0.30
N PHE A 33 -6.94 2.69 0.62
CA PHE A 33 -6.25 3.33 1.73
C PHE A 33 -4.89 3.83 1.25
N GLU A 34 -4.29 4.73 2.02
CA GLU A 34 -2.98 5.28 1.69
C GLU A 34 -2.01 5.07 2.84
N VAL A 35 -0.74 4.93 2.50
CA VAL A 35 0.35 4.94 3.46
C VAL A 35 1.24 6.11 3.10
N THR A 36 1.34 7.07 3.99
CA THR A 36 2.10 8.30 3.78
C THR A 36 3.17 8.45 4.84
N ASN A 37 4.20 9.20 4.53
CA ASN A 37 5.28 9.51 5.47
C ASN A 37 5.83 8.26 6.17
N SER A 38 6.07 7.21 5.39
CA SER A 38 6.59 5.92 5.82
C SER A 38 5.59 5.02 6.55
N ALA A 39 4.86 5.54 7.52
CA ALA A 39 4.12 4.66 8.44
C ALA A 39 2.69 5.08 8.74
N GLU A 40 2.22 6.17 8.14
CA GLU A 40 0.89 6.71 8.44
C GLU A 40 -0.14 6.09 7.50
N LEU A 41 -1.00 5.27 8.06
CA LEU A 41 -2.06 4.63 7.29
C LEU A 41 -3.35 5.45 7.38
N HIS A 42 -3.89 5.83 6.23
CA HIS A 42 -5.07 6.67 6.13
C HIS A 42 -6.17 5.97 5.33
N ILE A 43 -7.34 5.95 5.91
CA ILE A 43 -8.55 5.48 5.23
C ILE A 43 -9.46 6.69 5.06
N PRO A 44 -10.08 6.91 3.88
CA PRO A 44 -10.96 8.06 3.69
C PRO A 44 -12.08 8.13 4.72
N ASP A 45 -12.46 9.35 5.08
CA ASP A 45 -13.50 9.60 6.08
C ASP A 45 -14.79 8.88 5.74
N GLY A 46 -15.39 8.24 6.73
CA GLY A 46 -16.63 7.50 6.56
C GLY A 46 -16.49 6.17 5.83
N LYS A 47 -15.26 5.78 5.51
CA LYS A 47 -14.96 4.51 4.86
C LYS A 47 -14.29 3.57 5.84
N HIS A 48 -14.25 2.30 5.45
CA HIS A 48 -13.49 1.27 6.18
C HIS A 48 -12.65 0.48 5.18
N PHE A 49 -11.78 -0.35 5.70
CA PHE A 49 -11.03 -1.30 4.88
C PHE A 49 -10.91 -2.63 5.61
N CYS A 50 -10.87 -3.71 4.85
CA CYS A 50 -10.83 -5.04 5.45
C CYS A 50 -9.47 -5.30 6.12
N MET A 51 -9.50 -5.67 7.39
CA MET A 51 -8.29 -5.99 8.16
C MET A 51 -7.48 -7.11 7.53
N TYR A 52 -8.14 -8.13 7.00
CA TYR A 52 -7.43 -9.26 6.39
C TYR A 52 -6.82 -8.88 5.04
N ALA A 53 -7.46 -7.99 4.30
CA ALA A 53 -6.89 -7.45 3.08
C ALA A 53 -5.64 -6.63 3.38
N ILE A 54 -5.71 -5.76 4.39
CA ILE A 54 -4.53 -5.00 4.82
C ILE A 54 -3.42 -5.95 5.26
N ALA A 55 -3.74 -6.96 6.07
CA ALA A 55 -2.74 -7.90 6.57
C ALA A 55 -2.04 -8.65 5.44
N SER A 56 -2.77 -9.00 4.37
CA SER A 56 -2.18 -9.73 3.25
C SER A 56 -1.19 -8.89 2.45
N ILE A 57 -1.40 -7.59 2.39
CA ILE A 57 -0.59 -6.68 1.57
C ILE A 57 0.49 -5.96 2.37
N LEU A 58 0.28 -5.84 3.68
CA LEU A 58 1.16 -5.06 4.56
C LEU A 58 2.64 -5.44 4.45
N PRO A 59 3.02 -6.73 4.38
CA PRO A 59 4.43 -7.10 4.27
C PRO A 59 5.12 -6.61 2.99
N LEU A 60 4.35 -6.27 1.96
CA LEU A 60 4.90 -5.82 0.68
C LEU A 60 5.07 -4.30 0.63
N LEU A 61 4.41 -3.56 1.51
CA LEU A 61 4.38 -2.11 1.43
C LEU A 61 5.76 -1.47 1.67
N PRO A 62 6.55 -1.89 2.67
CA PRO A 62 7.86 -1.28 2.86
C PRO A 62 8.79 -1.42 1.67
N ALA A 63 8.72 -2.55 0.96
CA ALA A 63 9.50 -2.74 -0.25
C ALA A 63 9.02 -1.82 -1.38
N LYS A 64 7.70 -1.72 -1.55
CA LYS A 64 7.12 -0.85 -2.59
C LYS A 64 7.37 0.63 -2.32
N GLN A 65 7.61 1.00 -1.08
CA GLN A 65 7.95 2.37 -0.72
C GLN A 65 9.36 2.76 -1.19
N ARG A 66 10.18 1.80 -1.57
CA ARG A 66 11.55 2.03 -2.00
C ARG A 66 11.73 1.62 -3.45
N LYS A 67 12.64 2.32 -4.13
CA LYS A 67 12.96 1.96 -5.51
C LYS A 67 13.76 0.65 -5.48
N MET A 68 13.35 -0.28 -6.32
CA MET A 68 13.99 -1.60 -6.46
C MET A 68 14.56 -1.76 -7.87
N ALA A 69 15.17 -2.90 -8.14
CA ALA A 69 15.66 -3.22 -9.48
C ALA A 69 14.49 -3.24 -10.48
N GLU A 70 14.76 -2.82 -11.70
CA GLU A 70 13.73 -2.67 -12.74
C GLU A 70 13.01 -3.98 -13.06
N ASP A 71 13.70 -5.09 -12.92
CA ASP A 71 13.15 -6.43 -13.18
C ASP A 71 12.47 -7.05 -11.96
N ASP A 72 12.46 -6.36 -10.82
CA ASP A 72 11.72 -6.81 -9.65
C ASP A 72 10.22 -6.70 -9.92
N TRP A 73 9.50 -7.78 -9.66
CA TRP A 73 8.04 -7.77 -9.81
C TRP A 73 7.39 -6.60 -9.07
N LEU A 74 7.88 -6.33 -7.86
CA LEU A 74 7.27 -5.31 -7.02
C LEU A 74 7.62 -3.88 -7.46
N GLU A 75 8.63 -3.72 -8.29
CA GLU A 75 8.95 -2.41 -8.90
C GLU A 75 7.92 -2.03 -9.95
N GLN A 76 7.39 -3.02 -10.63
CA GLN A 76 6.40 -2.82 -11.67
C GLN A 76 5.00 -2.73 -11.06
N ASP A 77 4.00 -2.95 -11.87
CA ASP A 77 2.61 -2.89 -11.47
C ASP A 77 2.26 -4.11 -10.62
N SER A 78 1.91 -3.90 -9.36
CA SER A 78 1.74 -4.98 -8.42
C SER A 78 0.28 -5.18 -8.06
N LEU A 79 -0.24 -6.36 -8.38
CA LEU A 79 -1.57 -6.79 -7.98
C LEU A 79 -1.43 -7.85 -6.90
N VAL A 80 -2.20 -7.72 -5.84
CA VAL A 80 -2.15 -8.63 -4.69
C VAL A 80 -3.56 -9.08 -4.34
N ALA A 81 -3.73 -10.37 -4.11
CA ALA A 81 -5.01 -10.93 -3.75
C ALA A 81 -5.18 -10.99 -2.23
N CYS A 82 -6.39 -10.71 -1.78
CA CYS A 82 -6.81 -11.01 -0.42
C CYS A 82 -6.93 -12.53 -0.25
N PRO A 83 -6.60 -13.08 0.93
CA PRO A 83 -6.63 -14.53 1.12
C PRO A 83 -8.03 -15.16 1.17
N ASP A 84 -9.09 -14.36 1.20
CA ASP A 84 -10.46 -14.89 1.23
C ASP A 84 -10.86 -15.41 -0.15
N PRO A 85 -11.04 -16.74 -0.32
CA PRO A 85 -11.36 -17.31 -1.61
C PRO A 85 -12.79 -17.00 -2.08
N GLU A 86 -13.69 -16.63 -1.18
CA GLU A 86 -15.05 -16.25 -1.54
C GLU A 86 -15.11 -14.86 -2.15
N GLU A 87 -14.28 -13.97 -1.67
CA GLU A 87 -14.29 -12.59 -2.12
C GLU A 87 -13.55 -12.39 -3.43
N LYS A 88 -12.44 -13.08 -3.62
CA LYS A 88 -11.55 -12.95 -4.80
C LYS A 88 -11.22 -11.48 -5.05
N LEU A 89 -10.82 -10.79 -4.00
CA LEU A 89 -10.51 -9.38 -4.04
C LEU A 89 -9.07 -9.19 -4.51
N ILE A 90 -8.90 -8.33 -5.51
CA ILE A 90 -7.59 -7.97 -6.05
C ILE A 90 -7.33 -6.51 -5.72
N MET A 91 -6.17 -6.24 -5.18
CA MET A 91 -5.72 -4.89 -4.83
C MET A 91 -4.53 -4.50 -5.69
N ARG A 92 -4.44 -3.21 -6.01
CA ARG A 92 -3.29 -2.64 -6.72
C ARG A 92 -2.53 -1.72 -5.78
N ILE A 93 -1.21 -1.90 -5.73
CA ILE A 93 -0.33 -0.98 -5.00
C ILE A 93 0.23 0.04 -5.98
N GLU A 94 -0.01 1.31 -5.72
CA GLU A 94 0.48 2.40 -6.54
C GLU A 94 1.36 3.35 -5.74
N ARG A 95 2.43 3.82 -6.36
CA ARG A 95 3.25 4.91 -5.83
C ARG A 95 2.61 6.22 -6.25
N ILE A 96 2.22 7.05 -5.29
CA ILE A 96 1.46 8.27 -5.61
C ILE A 96 2.30 9.54 -5.52
N ARG A 97 3.36 9.54 -4.75
CA ARG A 97 4.30 10.66 -4.68
C ARG A 97 5.59 10.22 -4.00
N THR A 98 6.63 10.98 -4.25
CA THR A 98 7.91 10.81 -3.57
C THR A 98 7.97 11.79 -2.40
N VAL A 99 8.41 11.32 -1.25
CA VAL A 99 8.65 12.18 -0.09
C VAL A 99 10.07 12.00 0.40
N LYS A 100 10.63 13.06 0.98
CA LYS A 100 11.94 13.03 1.61
C LYS A 100 11.76 13.08 3.12
N LEU A 101 12.28 12.08 3.79
CA LEU A 101 12.19 11.97 5.24
C LEU A 101 13.59 11.87 5.83
N ASN A 102 13.76 12.48 6.98
CA ASN A 102 14.97 12.30 7.77
C ASN A 102 14.78 11.05 8.63
N ALA A 103 15.74 10.12 8.57
CA ALA A 103 15.65 8.87 9.32
C ALA A 103 15.51 9.12 10.84
N GLU A 104 16.04 10.21 11.35
CA GLU A 104 15.90 10.57 12.75
C GLU A 104 14.46 10.80 13.18
N ASN A 105 13.61 11.21 12.25
CA ASN A 105 12.20 11.48 12.52
C ASN A 105 11.33 10.22 12.49
N LEU A 106 11.92 9.08 12.17
CA LEU A 106 11.20 7.81 12.05
C LEU A 106 11.44 6.86 13.21
N THR A 107 12.30 7.24 14.13
CA THR A 107 12.63 6.41 15.31
C THR A 107 12.39 7.16 16.61
#